data_e99a6aca0c35cf5e660d9ef9caa500d4
#
_entry.id   e99a6aca0c35cf5e660d9ef9caa500d4
#
_cell.length_a   1.000
_cell.length_b   1.000
_cell.length_c   1.000
_cell.angle_alpha   90.00
_cell.angle_beta   90.00
_cell.angle_gamma   90.00
#
_symmetry.space_group_name_H-M   'P 1'
#
loop_
_entity.id
_entity.type
_entity.pdbx_description
1 polymer ?
#
loop_
_entity_poly.entity_id
_entity_poly.type
_entity_poly.pdbx_seq_one_letter_code
_entity_poly.pdbx_strand_id
1 'polypeptide(L)'
;MSQALIERLLTKILHETASKDPIVPDPRKWSREEVREWLMWMSLRHKVPIDPARFQMNGKALCLMSLQMFAFRVPIGGKLLYKDFQLRLTSAFHRELYETKS
;
A
#
# COMPACT_ATOMS: atom_id res chain seq x y z
N MET A 1 -0.76 33.88 -5.60
CA MET A 1 -0.40 32.64 -6.31
C MET A 1 -1.59 32.15 -7.14
N SER A 2 -1.38 31.82 -8.38
CA SER A 2 -2.47 31.30 -9.19
C SER A 2 -2.84 29.89 -8.81
N GLN A 3 -4.11 29.55 -9.03
CA GLN A 3 -4.60 28.19 -8.78
C GLN A 3 -3.82 27.15 -9.59
N ALA A 4 -3.49 27.48 -10.83
CA ALA A 4 -2.72 26.58 -11.70
C ALA A 4 -1.34 26.28 -11.15
N LEU A 5 -0.68 27.25 -10.53
CA LEU A 5 0.63 27.04 -9.92
C LEU A 5 0.55 26.13 -8.70
N ILE A 6 -0.48 26.33 -7.89
CA ILE A 6 -0.72 25.49 -6.72
C ILE A 6 -0.97 24.04 -7.14
N GLU A 7 -1.79 23.82 -8.15
CA GLU A 7 -2.08 22.48 -8.68
C GLU A 7 -0.82 21.82 -9.23
N ARG A 8 0.03 22.57 -9.93
CA ARG A 8 1.31 22.05 -10.43
C ARG A 8 2.21 21.58 -9.31
N LEU A 9 2.32 22.40 -8.27
CA LEU A 9 3.16 22.08 -7.11
C LEU A 9 2.65 20.84 -6.40
N LEU A 10 1.33 20.75 -6.19
CA LEU A 10 0.72 19.59 -5.56
C LEU A 10 0.92 18.31 -6.39
N THR A 11 0.74 18.40 -7.69
CA THR A 11 0.95 17.28 -8.61
C THR A 11 2.39 16.80 -8.55
N LYS A 12 3.34 17.72 -8.55
CA LYS A 12 4.77 17.41 -8.46
C LYS A 12 5.11 16.73 -7.14
N ILE A 13 4.58 17.26 -6.04
CA ILE A 13 4.82 16.69 -4.71
C ILE A 13 4.24 15.27 -4.62
N LEU A 14 3.02 15.08 -5.10
CA LEU A 14 2.37 13.77 -5.12
C LEU A 14 3.14 12.78 -5.99
N HIS A 15 3.61 13.23 -7.15
CA HIS A 15 4.40 12.39 -8.05
C HIS A 15 5.73 11.99 -7.43
N GLU A 16 6.42 12.93 -6.81
CA GLU A 16 7.70 12.65 -6.12
C GLU A 16 7.49 11.71 -4.94
N THR A 17 6.41 11.89 -4.19
CA THR A 17 6.07 11.01 -3.08
C THR A 17 5.79 9.60 -3.57
N ALA A 18 5.05 9.46 -4.67
CA ALA A 18 4.75 8.17 -5.27
C ALA A 18 6.01 7.48 -5.79
N SER A 19 6.92 8.25 -6.41
CA SER A 19 8.19 7.70 -6.93
C SER A 19 9.16 7.32 -5.82
N LYS A 20 8.96 7.86 -4.60
CA LYS A 20 9.80 7.56 -3.43
C LYS A 20 9.17 6.52 -2.51
N ASP A 21 8.05 5.93 -2.92
CA ASP A 21 7.43 4.84 -2.17
C ASP A 21 8.41 3.67 -2.13
N PRO A 22 8.95 3.30 -0.94
CA PRO A 22 9.98 2.27 -0.84
C PRO A 22 9.41 0.86 -0.92
N ILE A 23 8.10 0.73 -1.07
CA ILE A 23 7.42 -0.56 -1.02
C ILE A 23 7.56 -1.28 -2.36
N VAL A 24 7.91 -2.56 -2.30
CA VAL A 24 8.01 -3.42 -3.48
C VAL A 24 6.68 -3.42 -4.23
N PRO A 25 6.70 -3.24 -5.57
CA PRO A 25 5.47 -3.01 -6.34
C PRO A 25 4.41 -4.11 -6.30
N ASP A 26 4.82 -5.38 -6.25
CA ASP A 26 3.85 -6.48 -6.34
C ASP A 26 3.62 -7.14 -4.98
N PRO A 27 2.45 -6.90 -4.34
CA PRO A 27 2.18 -7.46 -3.01
C PRO A 27 2.20 -8.98 -2.96
N ARG A 28 1.91 -9.65 -4.07
CA ARG A 28 1.92 -11.12 -4.12
C ARG A 28 3.32 -11.70 -3.89
N LYS A 29 4.35 -10.89 -4.14
CA LYS A 29 5.75 -11.29 -4.01
C LYS A 29 6.39 -10.84 -2.71
N TRP A 30 5.65 -10.16 -1.85
CA TRP A 30 6.20 -9.66 -0.59
C TRP A 30 6.62 -10.80 0.34
N SER A 31 7.84 -10.70 0.87
CA SER A 31 8.30 -11.51 1.98
C SER A 31 7.62 -11.04 3.28
N ARG A 32 7.79 -11.80 4.36
CA ARG A 32 7.31 -11.38 5.68
C ARG A 32 7.90 -10.04 6.09
N GLU A 33 9.17 -9.84 5.78
CA GLU A 33 9.87 -8.60 6.08
C GLU A 33 9.30 -7.43 5.29
N GLU A 34 9.01 -7.65 4.02
CA GLU A 34 8.41 -6.62 3.16
C GLU A 34 6.99 -6.27 3.59
N VAL A 35 6.24 -7.24 4.08
CA VAL A 35 4.93 -6.98 4.69
C VAL A 35 5.09 -6.07 5.91
N ARG A 36 6.07 -6.38 6.76
CA ARG A 36 6.36 -5.57 7.94
C ARG A 36 6.75 -4.14 7.56
N GLU A 37 7.59 -3.98 6.55
CA GLU A 37 7.99 -2.65 6.05
C GLU A 37 6.78 -1.85 5.56
N TRP A 38 5.88 -2.50 4.84
CA TRP A 38 4.65 -1.86 4.38
C TRP A 38 3.78 -1.41 5.56
N LEU A 39 3.60 -2.27 6.56
CA LEU A 39 2.82 -1.93 7.75
C LEU A 39 3.41 -0.74 8.50
N MET A 40 4.73 -0.71 8.66
CA MET A 40 5.42 0.40 9.31
C MET A 40 5.28 1.69 8.50
N TRP A 41 5.41 1.60 7.19
CA TRP A 41 5.23 2.74 6.30
C TRP A 41 3.81 3.29 6.39
N MET A 42 2.80 2.42 6.37
CA MET A 42 1.40 2.83 6.52
C MET A 42 1.13 3.47 7.87
N SER A 43 1.69 2.89 8.92
CA SER A 43 1.52 3.42 10.28
C SER A 43 2.06 4.85 10.40
N LEU A 44 3.24 5.09 9.86
CA LEU A 44 3.87 6.40 9.90
C LEU A 44 3.14 7.41 9.00
N ARG A 45 2.79 6.99 7.79
CA ARG A 45 2.16 7.88 6.82
C ARG A 45 0.77 8.33 7.26
N HIS A 46 -0.01 7.42 7.81
CA HIS A 46 -1.42 7.69 8.15
C HIS A 46 -1.67 7.86 9.64
N LYS A 47 -0.61 7.80 10.44
CA LYS A 47 -0.68 7.92 11.90
C LYS A 47 -1.67 6.93 12.51
N VAL A 48 -1.62 5.69 12.03
CA VAL A 48 -2.45 4.60 12.51
C VAL A 48 -1.61 3.66 13.37
N PRO A 49 -2.05 3.31 14.59
CA PRO A 49 -1.31 2.38 15.42
C PRO A 49 -1.46 0.96 14.88
N ILE A 50 -0.35 0.41 14.39
CA ILE A 50 -0.31 -0.95 13.83
C ILE A 50 0.74 -1.76 14.56
N ASP A 51 0.35 -2.93 15.06
CA ASP A 51 1.29 -3.88 15.64
C ASP A 51 1.69 -4.89 14.56
N PRO A 52 2.94 -4.82 14.04
CA PRO A 52 3.37 -5.73 12.99
C PRO A 52 3.34 -7.20 13.40
N ALA A 53 3.38 -7.49 14.70
CA ALA A 53 3.33 -8.87 15.19
C ALA A 53 2.01 -9.58 14.87
N ARG A 54 0.96 -8.80 14.58
CA ARG A 54 -0.34 -9.35 14.18
C ARG A 54 -0.38 -9.78 12.71
N PHE A 55 0.67 -9.50 11.95
CA PHE A 55 0.76 -9.78 10.53
C PHE A 55 2.04 -10.56 10.20
N GLN A 56 2.35 -11.58 10.96
CA GLN A 56 3.54 -12.40 10.70
C GLN A 56 3.26 -13.35 9.54
N MET A 57 3.20 -12.78 8.33
CA MET A 57 2.85 -13.51 7.12
C MET A 57 3.44 -12.82 5.90
N ASN A 58 3.55 -13.56 4.80
CA ASN A 58 4.01 -13.01 3.52
C ASN A 58 2.84 -12.40 2.73
N GLY A 59 3.16 -11.83 1.56
CA GLY A 59 2.16 -11.20 0.71
C GLY A 59 1.09 -12.14 0.19
N LYS A 60 1.44 -13.39 -0.09
CA LYS A 60 0.46 -14.38 -0.53
C LYS A 60 -0.61 -14.62 0.54
N ALA A 61 -0.21 -14.70 1.79
CA ALA A 61 -1.15 -14.85 2.90
C ALA A 61 -2.03 -13.62 3.05
N LEU A 62 -1.47 -12.42 2.87
CA LEU A 62 -2.25 -11.19 2.90
C LEU A 62 -3.35 -11.18 1.84
N CYS A 63 -3.06 -11.73 0.66
CA CYS A 63 -4.04 -11.80 -0.43
C CYS A 63 -5.28 -12.60 -0.05
N LEU A 64 -5.16 -13.51 0.92
CA LEU A 64 -6.27 -14.34 1.39
C LEU A 64 -7.09 -13.67 2.50
N MET A 65 -6.65 -12.52 2.99
CA MET A 65 -7.35 -11.84 4.06
C MET A 65 -8.50 -10.99 3.55
N SER A 66 -9.64 -11.11 4.23
CA SER A 66 -10.81 -10.28 3.96
C SER A 66 -10.67 -8.92 4.65
N LEU A 67 -11.53 -7.97 4.26
CA LEU A 67 -11.65 -6.69 4.93
C LEU A 67 -11.87 -6.87 6.45
N GLN A 68 -12.72 -7.82 6.82
CA GLN A 68 -13.04 -8.08 8.22
C GLN A 68 -11.82 -8.56 9.01
N MET A 69 -10.97 -9.37 8.38
CA MET A 69 -9.74 -9.86 9.01
C MET A 69 -8.75 -8.71 9.23
N PHE A 70 -8.62 -7.80 8.28
CA PHE A 70 -7.82 -6.59 8.45
C PHE A 70 -8.37 -5.72 9.58
N ALA A 71 -9.67 -5.50 9.59
CA ALA A 71 -10.33 -4.66 10.60
C ALA A 71 -10.22 -5.26 12.01
N PHE A 72 -10.23 -6.58 12.11
CA PHE A 72 -10.05 -7.27 13.39
C PHE A 72 -8.63 -7.05 13.94
N ARG A 73 -7.63 -7.15 13.07
CA ARG A 73 -6.23 -6.96 13.49
C ARG A 73 -5.87 -5.50 13.74
N VAL A 74 -6.51 -4.58 13.03
CA VAL A 74 -6.28 -3.15 13.17
C VAL A 74 -7.64 -2.45 13.26
N PRO A 75 -8.23 -2.39 14.45
CA PRO A 75 -9.58 -1.80 14.61
C PRO A 75 -9.71 -0.38 14.11
N ILE A 76 -8.65 0.43 14.27
CA ILE A 76 -8.62 1.80 13.77
C ILE A 76 -7.66 1.82 12.58
N GLY A 77 -8.21 1.80 11.37
CA GLY A 77 -7.43 1.89 10.14
C GLY A 77 -7.32 0.61 9.32
N GLY A 78 -7.93 -0.49 9.78
CA GLY A 78 -7.89 -1.75 9.04
C GLY A 78 -8.51 -1.63 7.64
N LYS A 79 -9.55 -0.83 7.49
CA LYS A 79 -10.16 -0.55 6.20
C LYS A 79 -9.20 0.18 5.27
N LEU A 80 -8.44 1.11 5.83
CA LEU A 80 -7.43 1.86 5.08
C LEU A 80 -6.32 0.93 4.58
N LEU A 81 -5.84 0.03 5.43
CA LEU A 81 -4.85 -0.96 5.06
C LEU A 81 -5.36 -1.86 3.94
N TYR A 82 -6.57 -2.36 4.09
CA TYR A 82 -7.19 -3.23 3.08
C TYR A 82 -7.30 -2.50 1.74
N LYS A 83 -7.76 -1.26 1.76
CA LYS A 83 -7.90 -0.47 0.54
C LYS A 83 -6.55 -0.22 -0.13
N ASP A 84 -5.54 0.14 0.63
CA ASP A 84 -4.19 0.36 0.09
C ASP A 84 -3.64 -0.92 -0.52
N PHE A 85 -3.79 -2.04 0.18
CA PHE A 85 -3.36 -3.34 -0.31
C PHE A 85 -4.05 -3.71 -1.62
N GLN A 86 -5.37 -3.53 -1.69
CA GLN A 86 -6.14 -3.83 -2.91
C GLN A 86 -5.73 -2.96 -4.09
N LEU A 87 -5.43 -1.69 -3.85
CA LEU A 87 -4.96 -0.79 -4.89
C LEU A 87 -3.59 -1.23 -5.42
N ARG A 88 -2.69 -1.64 -4.55
CA ARG A 88 -1.36 -2.16 -4.95
C ARG A 88 -1.50 -3.44 -5.75
N LEU A 89 -2.38 -4.32 -5.32
CA LEU A 89 -2.65 -5.58 -5.99
C LEU A 89 -3.23 -5.35 -7.40
N THR A 90 -4.21 -4.46 -7.51
CA THR A 90 -4.81 -4.07 -8.78
C THR A 90 -3.76 -3.48 -9.73
N SER A 91 -2.89 -2.63 -9.21
CA SER A 91 -1.81 -2.03 -10.00
C SER A 91 -0.84 -3.09 -10.53
N ALA A 92 -0.53 -4.09 -9.71
CA ALA A 92 0.35 -5.19 -10.12
C ALA A 92 -0.28 -6.02 -11.25
N PHE A 93 -1.56 -6.34 -11.12
CA PHE A 93 -2.30 -7.04 -12.18
C PHE A 93 -2.34 -6.24 -13.47
N HIS A 94 -2.55 -4.95 -13.38
CA HIS A 94 -2.58 -4.05 -14.53
C HIS A 94 -1.25 -4.07 -15.28
N ARG A 95 -0.14 -3.95 -14.56
CA ARG A 95 1.19 -4.00 -15.16
C ARG A 95 1.44 -5.33 -15.85
N GLU A 96 1.02 -6.42 -15.23
CA GLU A 96 1.18 -7.76 -15.79
C GLU A 96 0.45 -7.89 -17.13
N LEU A 97 -0.77 -7.35 -17.23
CA LEU A 97 -1.55 -7.34 -18.46
C LEU A 97 -0.86 -6.55 -19.57
N TYR A 98 -0.28 -5.40 -19.21
CA TYR A 98 0.47 -4.60 -20.19
C TYR A 98 1.73 -5.29 -20.65
N GLU A 99 2.45 -5.93 -19.77
CA GLU A 99 3.68 -6.66 -20.11
C GLU A 99 3.41 -7.84 -21.03
N THR A 100 2.30 -8.54 -20.84
CA THR A 100 1.94 -9.67 -21.70
C THR A 100 1.46 -9.26 -23.09
N LYS A 101 1.05 -8.02 -23.28
CA LYS A 101 0.60 -7.51 -24.58
C LYS A 101 1.72 -6.93 -25.44
N SER A 102 2.86 -6.72 -24.86
CA SER A 102 4.04 -6.24 -25.61
C SER A 102 4.90 -7.41 -26.14
#